data_daadd12417328e0ab4248705430ef195
#
_entry.id   daadd12417328e0ab4248705430ef195
#
_cell.length_a   1.000
_cell.length_b   1.000
_cell.length_c   1.000
_cell.angle_alpha   90.00
_cell.angle_beta   90.00
_cell.angle_gamma   90.00
#
_symmetry.space_group_name_H-M   'P 1'
#
loop_
_entity.id
_entity.type
_entity.pdbx_description
1 polymer ?
#
loop_
_entity_poly.entity_id
_entity_poly.type
_entity_poly.pdbx_seq_one_letter_code
_entity_poly.pdbx_strand_id
1 'polypeptide(L)'
;MILNTYNKSEYSVREYYRAVSNQTLNLRTVYLSENDNKFTSIKLAHTRGYYSPKTDENPEGYTTDKEYRRLELLRDWSNKVQEAVDNGAKLKNMAGEEIGFDKLDSDNDGYIDAITVLFTPTDAKYASSWDGGTIPLWAYHTINNRITIKTAKGTLTSNRYNQAPIQNDPVSIYKEAGSDIYFVNNKTLIHEMGHIFGLLDLYTASGKSEPVCFMSAMAKALS
;
A
#
# COMPACT_ATOMS: atom_id res chain seq x y z
N MET A 1 -7.98 -11.34 6.13
CA MET A 1 -6.81 -10.62 6.71
C MET A 1 -6.76 -9.17 6.26
N ILE A 2 -6.62 -8.84 4.97
CA ILE A 2 -6.53 -7.44 4.48
C ILE A 2 -7.67 -6.55 4.98
N LEU A 3 -8.92 -7.02 4.95
CA LEU A 3 -10.07 -6.28 5.45
C LEU A 3 -9.95 -5.90 6.93
N ASN A 4 -9.47 -6.81 7.75
CA ASN A 4 -9.27 -6.56 9.18
C ASN A 4 -8.16 -5.56 9.42
N THR A 5 -7.08 -5.63 8.63
CA THR A 5 -5.95 -4.71 8.69
C THR A 5 -6.38 -3.26 8.50
N TYR A 6 -7.32 -3.00 7.59
CA TYR A 6 -7.72 -1.63 7.29
C TYR A 6 -8.92 -1.14 8.13
N ASN A 7 -9.89 -1.98 8.46
CA ASN A 7 -11.17 -1.46 8.93
C ASN A 7 -11.93 -2.23 10.02
N LYS A 8 -11.60 -3.48 10.30
CA LYS A 8 -12.49 -4.33 11.13
C LYS A 8 -11.96 -4.67 12.52
N SER A 9 -10.71 -4.43 12.81
CA SER A 9 -10.14 -4.67 14.13
C SER A 9 -9.87 -3.37 14.85
N GLU A 10 -9.83 -3.41 16.17
CA GLU A 10 -9.39 -2.29 17.01
C GLU A 10 -7.93 -1.88 16.74
N TYR A 11 -7.16 -2.74 16.09
CA TYR A 11 -5.77 -2.50 15.66
C TYR A 11 -5.64 -2.16 14.17
N SER A 12 -6.75 -1.80 13.51
CA SER A 12 -6.74 -1.45 12.09
C SER A 12 -6.18 -0.05 11.85
N VAL A 13 -5.75 0.20 10.61
CA VAL A 13 -5.32 1.54 10.16
C VAL A 13 -6.42 2.58 10.43
N ARG A 14 -7.68 2.25 10.13
CA ARG A 14 -8.82 3.12 10.41
C ARG A 14 -8.95 3.49 11.88
N GLU A 15 -8.91 2.49 12.77
CA GLU A 15 -9.09 2.72 14.21
C GLU A 15 -7.91 3.50 14.80
N TYR A 16 -6.69 3.26 14.32
CA TYR A 16 -5.55 4.07 14.70
C TYR A 16 -5.81 5.55 14.39
N TYR A 17 -6.13 5.88 13.13
CA TYR A 17 -6.34 7.27 12.73
C TYR A 17 -7.59 7.88 13.38
N ARG A 18 -8.63 7.09 13.61
CA ARG A 18 -9.79 7.53 14.37
C ARG A 18 -9.42 7.91 15.81
N ALA A 19 -8.61 7.10 16.47
CA ALA A 19 -8.17 7.34 17.84
C ALA A 19 -7.28 8.60 17.93
N VAL A 20 -6.23 8.70 17.11
CA VAL A 20 -5.28 9.82 17.18
C VAL A 20 -5.87 11.16 16.72
N SER A 21 -6.93 11.14 15.93
CA SER A 21 -7.67 12.35 15.52
C SER A 21 -8.82 12.73 16.45
N ASN A 22 -8.88 12.15 17.64
CA ASN A 22 -10.00 12.32 18.55
C ASN A 22 -11.36 12.02 17.88
N GLN A 23 -11.43 10.93 17.13
CA GLN A 23 -12.60 10.40 16.41
C GLN A 23 -13.12 11.29 15.26
N THR A 24 -12.40 12.33 14.88
CA THR A 24 -12.82 13.24 13.81
C THR A 24 -12.53 12.66 12.41
N LEU A 25 -11.44 11.91 12.25
CA LEU A 25 -11.07 11.28 10.98
C LEU A 25 -11.71 9.88 10.86
N ASN A 26 -12.54 9.70 9.85
CA ASN A 26 -13.17 8.43 9.54
C ASN A 26 -12.76 7.94 8.15
N LEU A 27 -11.72 7.12 8.10
CA LEU A 27 -11.24 6.54 6.85
C LEU A 27 -12.28 5.60 6.24
N ARG A 28 -12.57 5.80 4.96
CA ARG A 28 -13.42 4.92 4.16
C ARG A 28 -12.55 4.22 3.13
N THR A 29 -12.28 2.96 3.36
CA THR A 29 -11.54 2.13 2.42
C THR A 29 -12.49 1.44 1.47
N VAL A 30 -12.17 1.50 0.19
CA VAL A 30 -12.83 0.77 -0.87
C VAL A 30 -11.82 -0.12 -1.59
N TYR A 31 -12.30 -1.14 -2.25
CA TYR A 31 -11.44 -2.06 -2.99
C TYR A 31 -12.07 -2.47 -4.30
N LEU A 32 -11.23 -2.79 -5.28
CA LEU A 32 -11.65 -3.33 -6.56
C LEU A 32 -11.96 -4.82 -6.42
N SER A 33 -13.09 -5.25 -6.97
CA SER A 33 -13.57 -6.62 -6.93
C SER A 33 -14.10 -7.07 -8.29
N GLU A 34 -13.54 -8.13 -8.82
CA GLU A 34 -14.04 -8.81 -10.03
C GLU A 34 -15.10 -9.86 -9.70
N ASN A 35 -15.06 -10.42 -8.50
CA ASN A 35 -15.92 -11.52 -8.06
C ASN A 35 -16.36 -11.35 -6.61
N ASP A 36 -17.61 -11.64 -6.33
CA ASP A 36 -18.29 -11.74 -5.04
C ASP A 36 -17.47 -11.44 -3.76
N ASN A 37 -17.22 -10.15 -3.51
CA ASN A 37 -16.59 -9.65 -2.29
C ASN A 37 -15.12 -10.09 -2.07
N LYS A 38 -14.41 -10.45 -3.14
CA LYS A 38 -12.98 -10.72 -3.10
C LYS A 38 -12.21 -9.53 -3.68
N PHE A 39 -11.07 -9.23 -3.09
CA PHE A 39 -10.12 -8.29 -3.68
C PHE A 39 -9.64 -8.81 -5.04
N THR A 40 -9.61 -7.93 -6.04
CA THR A 40 -8.94 -8.23 -7.29
C THR A 40 -7.45 -8.40 -7.05
N SER A 41 -6.93 -9.57 -7.41
CA SER A 41 -5.51 -9.85 -7.38
C SER A 41 -4.93 -9.63 -8.76
N ILE A 42 -4.06 -8.64 -8.89
CA ILE A 42 -3.45 -8.27 -10.15
C ILE A 42 -2.12 -8.97 -10.32
N LYS A 43 -1.97 -9.74 -11.41
CA LYS A 43 -0.70 -10.32 -11.82
C LYS A 43 -0.05 -9.43 -12.86
N LEU A 44 1.12 -8.89 -12.55
CA LEU A 44 1.90 -8.08 -13.46
C LEU A 44 2.61 -8.93 -14.52
N ALA A 45 3.07 -8.29 -15.60
CA ALA A 45 3.75 -8.95 -16.71
C ALA A 45 5.14 -9.50 -16.32
N HIS A 46 5.82 -8.79 -15.43
CA HIS A 46 7.16 -9.14 -14.99
C HIS A 46 7.16 -9.81 -13.62
N THR A 47 8.16 -10.63 -13.41
CA THR A 47 8.40 -11.27 -12.11
C THR A 47 8.89 -10.26 -11.09
N ARG A 48 8.90 -10.66 -9.85
CA ARG A 48 9.46 -9.88 -8.76
C ARG A 48 10.94 -9.59 -8.96
N GLY A 49 11.70 -10.57 -9.46
CA GLY A 49 13.12 -10.44 -9.74
C GLY A 49 13.44 -9.30 -10.69
N TYR A 50 12.61 -9.09 -11.69
CA TYR A 50 12.74 -7.98 -12.62
C TYR A 50 12.75 -6.61 -11.94
N TYR A 51 11.97 -6.43 -10.88
CA TYR A 51 11.88 -5.18 -10.10
C TYR A 51 12.85 -5.13 -8.91
N SER A 52 13.78 -6.09 -8.82
CA SER A 52 14.77 -6.20 -7.75
C SER A 52 16.19 -5.94 -8.30
N PRO A 53 17.17 -5.65 -7.45
CA PRO A 53 18.56 -5.53 -7.89
C PRO A 53 19.05 -6.80 -8.58
N LYS A 54 19.91 -6.63 -9.58
CA LYS A 54 20.61 -7.74 -10.23
C LYS A 54 21.63 -8.33 -9.28
N THR A 55 21.60 -9.64 -9.13
CA THR A 55 22.59 -10.47 -8.42
C THR A 55 22.86 -11.73 -9.24
N ASP A 56 23.80 -12.56 -8.79
CA ASP A 56 24.06 -13.85 -9.45
C ASP A 56 22.83 -14.76 -9.38
N GLU A 57 22.06 -14.69 -8.27
CA GLU A 57 20.83 -15.44 -8.09
C GLU A 57 19.62 -14.80 -8.78
N ASN A 58 19.72 -13.52 -9.14
CA ASN A 58 18.67 -12.75 -9.80
C ASN A 58 19.20 -12.04 -11.04
N PRO A 59 19.55 -12.77 -12.14
CA PRO A 59 20.15 -12.19 -13.33
C PRO A 59 19.21 -11.26 -14.12
N GLU A 60 17.90 -11.35 -13.94
CA GLU A 60 16.90 -10.48 -14.58
C GLU A 60 16.75 -9.11 -13.90
N GLY A 61 17.36 -8.95 -12.73
CA GLY A 61 17.27 -7.75 -11.93
C GLY A 61 17.84 -6.50 -12.59
N TYR A 62 17.51 -5.33 -12.03
CA TYR A 62 17.99 -4.05 -12.53
C TYR A 62 19.44 -3.74 -12.10
N THR A 63 20.12 -2.94 -12.90
CA THR A 63 21.44 -2.37 -12.60
C THR A 63 21.33 -0.85 -12.44
N THR A 64 21.31 -0.11 -13.56
CA THR A 64 21.23 1.35 -13.60
C THR A 64 19.84 1.86 -13.97
N ASP A 65 18.96 0.99 -14.42
CA ASP A 65 17.62 1.28 -14.92
C ASP A 65 16.50 1.22 -13.84
N LYS A 66 16.86 1.32 -12.56
CA LYS A 66 15.95 1.24 -11.42
C LYS A 66 14.72 2.15 -11.56
N GLU A 67 14.95 3.42 -11.89
CA GLU A 67 13.87 4.40 -12.02
C GLU A 67 12.95 4.09 -13.20
N TYR A 68 13.51 3.60 -14.31
CA TYR A 68 12.72 3.15 -15.45
C TYR A 68 11.77 2.01 -15.02
N ARG A 69 12.30 0.99 -14.34
CA ARG A 69 11.50 -0.15 -13.88
C ARG A 69 10.46 0.23 -12.84
N ARG A 70 10.72 1.22 -11.99
CA ARG A 70 9.73 1.78 -11.08
C ARG A 70 8.56 2.42 -11.84
N LEU A 71 8.86 3.21 -12.86
CA LEU A 71 7.83 3.84 -13.69
C LEU A 71 7.04 2.81 -14.51
N GLU A 72 7.71 1.77 -14.97
CA GLU A 72 7.10 0.65 -15.66
C GLU A 72 6.16 -0.13 -14.74
N LEU A 73 6.56 -0.41 -13.50
CA LEU A 73 5.71 -1.02 -12.48
C LEU A 73 4.40 -0.24 -12.28
N LEU A 74 4.48 1.08 -12.13
CA LEU A 74 3.30 1.93 -11.96
C LEU A 74 2.40 1.91 -13.19
N ARG A 75 2.99 1.94 -14.39
CA ARG A 75 2.25 1.88 -15.65
C ARG A 75 1.55 0.53 -15.82
N ASP A 76 2.26 -0.56 -15.59
CA ASP A 76 1.72 -1.92 -15.72
C ASP A 76 0.58 -2.14 -14.71
N TRP A 77 0.76 -1.67 -13.48
CA TRP A 77 -0.29 -1.73 -12.48
C TRP A 77 -1.53 -0.92 -12.92
N SER A 78 -1.34 0.31 -13.38
CA SER A 78 -2.44 1.16 -13.88
C SER A 78 -3.19 0.51 -15.03
N ASN A 79 -2.47 -0.08 -16.00
CA ASN A 79 -3.06 -0.77 -17.14
C ASN A 79 -3.86 -2.00 -16.68
N LYS A 80 -3.35 -2.76 -15.73
CA LYS A 80 -4.05 -3.94 -15.20
C LYS A 80 -5.29 -3.58 -14.38
N VAL A 81 -5.26 -2.47 -13.64
CA VAL A 81 -6.46 -1.94 -12.98
C VAL A 81 -7.51 -1.54 -14.02
N GLN A 82 -7.10 -0.85 -15.09
CA GLN A 82 -8.00 -0.49 -16.17
C GLN A 82 -8.60 -1.72 -16.86
N GLU A 83 -7.79 -2.71 -17.16
CA GLU A 83 -8.25 -3.99 -17.73
C GLU A 83 -9.32 -4.66 -16.83
N ALA A 84 -9.10 -4.68 -15.53
CA ALA A 84 -10.08 -5.21 -14.59
C ALA A 84 -11.40 -4.40 -14.60
N VAL A 85 -11.31 -3.07 -14.64
CA VAL A 85 -12.48 -2.19 -14.73
C VAL A 85 -13.24 -2.41 -16.05
N ASP A 86 -12.54 -2.50 -17.17
CA ASP A 86 -13.13 -2.76 -18.49
C ASP A 86 -13.82 -4.15 -18.56
N ASN A 87 -13.30 -5.11 -17.81
CA ASN A 87 -13.88 -6.44 -17.64
C ASN A 87 -15.01 -6.49 -16.59
N GLY A 88 -15.42 -5.35 -16.05
CA GLY A 88 -16.58 -5.24 -15.18
C GLY A 88 -16.29 -5.31 -13.68
N ALA A 89 -15.03 -5.21 -13.27
CA ALA A 89 -14.70 -5.09 -11.85
C ALA A 89 -15.39 -3.86 -11.23
N LYS A 90 -15.84 -4.03 -9.99
CA LYS A 90 -16.62 -3.04 -9.25
C LYS A 90 -15.82 -2.54 -8.04
N LEU A 91 -16.04 -1.29 -7.68
CA LEU A 91 -15.63 -0.81 -6.38
C LEU A 91 -16.62 -1.28 -5.32
N LYS A 92 -16.09 -1.80 -4.24
CA LYS A 92 -16.87 -2.23 -3.09
C LYS A 92 -16.35 -1.59 -1.80
N ASN A 93 -17.27 -1.24 -0.93
CA ASN A 93 -16.92 -0.82 0.43
C ASN A 93 -16.62 -2.04 1.30
N MET A 94 -16.29 -1.81 2.56
CA MET A 94 -15.92 -2.87 3.50
C MET A 94 -17.10 -3.74 3.96
N ALA A 95 -18.34 -3.35 3.66
CA ALA A 95 -19.53 -4.16 3.84
C ALA A 95 -19.81 -5.07 2.61
N GLY A 96 -19.07 -4.87 1.51
CA GLY A 96 -19.25 -5.59 0.25
C GLY A 96 -20.26 -4.94 -0.69
N GLU A 97 -20.74 -3.75 -0.34
CA GLU A 97 -21.68 -3.00 -1.17
C GLU A 97 -20.94 -2.31 -2.32
N GLU A 98 -21.54 -2.35 -3.51
CA GLU A 98 -21.02 -1.64 -4.68
C GLU A 98 -21.15 -0.13 -4.50
N ILE A 99 -20.11 0.59 -4.87
CA ILE A 99 -20.08 2.05 -4.88
C ILE A 99 -19.58 2.57 -6.22
N GLY A 100 -19.98 3.81 -6.57
CA GLY A 100 -19.52 4.45 -7.80
C GLY A 100 -18.06 4.87 -7.73
N PHE A 101 -17.36 4.85 -8.88
CA PHE A 101 -15.98 5.35 -9.00
C PHE A 101 -15.85 6.84 -8.67
N ASP A 102 -16.92 7.63 -8.81
CA ASP A 102 -16.99 9.03 -8.38
C ASP A 102 -16.73 9.23 -6.88
N LYS A 103 -16.83 8.18 -6.08
CA LYS A 103 -16.55 8.22 -4.64
C LYS A 103 -15.08 8.09 -4.28
N LEU A 104 -14.21 7.91 -5.28
CA LEU A 104 -12.77 7.96 -5.10
C LEU A 104 -12.20 9.39 -5.03
N ASP A 105 -13.00 10.37 -5.43
CA ASP A 105 -12.74 11.81 -5.39
C ASP A 105 -13.79 12.43 -4.48
N SER A 106 -13.49 12.55 -3.19
CA SER A 106 -14.48 12.95 -2.19
C SER A 106 -14.66 14.46 -2.08
N ASP A 107 -13.66 15.24 -2.48
CA ASP A 107 -13.68 16.69 -2.48
C ASP A 107 -13.94 17.31 -3.87
N ASN A 108 -14.09 16.48 -4.90
CA ASN A 108 -14.35 16.85 -6.29
C ASN A 108 -13.26 17.72 -6.91
N ASP A 109 -12.00 17.46 -6.58
CA ASP A 109 -10.84 18.15 -7.15
C ASP A 109 -10.35 17.52 -8.48
N GLY A 110 -10.96 16.40 -8.90
CA GLY A 110 -10.62 15.66 -10.11
C GLY A 110 -9.56 14.58 -9.89
N TYR A 111 -9.14 14.38 -8.65
CA TYR A 111 -8.16 13.37 -8.30
C TYR A 111 -8.73 12.29 -7.39
N ILE A 112 -8.13 11.11 -7.46
CA ILE A 112 -8.39 10.05 -6.48
C ILE A 112 -7.71 10.45 -5.17
N ASP A 113 -8.44 10.50 -4.08
CA ASP A 113 -7.97 10.94 -2.76
C ASP A 113 -6.71 10.20 -2.31
N ALA A 114 -6.73 8.88 -2.43
CA ALA A 114 -5.58 8.03 -2.10
C ALA A 114 -5.67 6.66 -2.75
N ILE A 115 -4.55 6.13 -3.18
CA ILE A 115 -4.41 4.75 -3.65
C ILE A 115 -3.38 4.05 -2.80
N THR A 116 -3.74 2.87 -2.28
CA THR A 116 -2.80 1.97 -1.63
C THR A 116 -2.68 0.68 -2.43
N VAL A 117 -1.48 0.37 -2.89
CA VAL A 117 -1.16 -0.90 -3.53
C VAL A 117 -0.50 -1.82 -2.52
N LEU A 118 -1.09 -3.00 -2.37
CA LEU A 118 -0.55 -4.06 -1.53
C LEU A 118 0.09 -5.12 -2.43
N PHE A 119 1.35 -5.40 -2.22
CA PHE A 119 2.02 -6.46 -2.95
C PHE A 119 2.36 -7.64 -2.04
N THR A 120 2.38 -8.84 -2.63
CA THR A 120 2.69 -10.07 -1.91
C THR A 120 4.11 -10.00 -1.36
N PRO A 121 4.35 -10.32 -0.08
CA PRO A 121 5.69 -10.37 0.48
C PRO A 121 6.55 -11.43 -0.22
N THR A 122 7.84 -11.25 -0.15
CA THR A 122 8.79 -12.25 -0.63
C THR A 122 9.00 -13.36 0.40
N ASP A 123 9.54 -14.49 -0.02
CA ASP A 123 10.05 -15.50 0.91
C ASP A 123 11.14 -14.87 1.78
N ALA A 124 11.22 -15.29 3.04
CA ALA A 124 12.18 -14.78 4.01
C ALA A 124 13.64 -14.83 3.51
N LYS A 125 13.98 -15.83 2.68
CA LYS A 125 15.32 -15.95 2.06
C LYS A 125 15.69 -14.80 1.11
N TYR A 126 14.69 -14.05 0.61
CA TYR A 126 14.90 -12.89 -0.27
C TYR A 126 14.69 -11.55 0.46
N ALA A 127 14.22 -11.58 1.69
CA ALA A 127 13.90 -10.38 2.45
C ALA A 127 15.10 -9.45 2.58
N SER A 128 16.28 -9.98 2.90
CA SER A 128 17.49 -9.19 3.07
C SER A 128 17.98 -8.50 1.78
N SER A 129 17.78 -9.11 0.62
CA SER A 129 18.13 -8.48 -0.66
C SER A 129 17.14 -7.42 -1.11
N TRP A 130 15.94 -7.44 -0.51
CA TRP A 130 14.88 -6.47 -0.77
C TRP A 130 15.01 -5.21 0.04
N ASP A 131 15.46 -5.38 1.29
CA ASP A 131 15.38 -4.37 2.34
C ASP A 131 16.46 -3.30 2.25
N GLY A 132 17.29 -3.34 1.23
CA GLY A 132 18.34 -2.35 0.99
C GLY A 132 17.84 -0.95 0.62
N GLY A 133 16.59 -0.58 0.94
CA GLY A 133 16.02 0.70 0.55
C GLY A 133 15.82 0.81 -0.95
N THR A 134 15.50 -0.29 -1.60
CA THR A 134 15.43 -0.39 -3.04
C THR A 134 14.00 -0.21 -3.54
N ILE A 135 13.75 0.90 -4.16
CA ILE A 135 12.66 1.08 -5.13
C ILE A 135 12.95 0.10 -6.31
N PRO A 136 11.94 -0.58 -6.94
CA PRO A 136 10.51 -0.22 -6.95
C PRO A 136 9.62 -0.84 -5.88
N LEU A 137 10.03 -1.89 -5.20
CA LEU A 137 9.12 -2.66 -4.33
C LEU A 137 9.31 -2.38 -2.82
N TRP A 138 9.91 -1.25 -2.49
CA TRP A 138 9.95 -0.74 -1.11
C TRP A 138 8.59 -0.14 -0.72
N ALA A 139 8.26 -0.17 0.58
CA ALA A 139 7.12 0.59 1.10
C ALA A 139 7.45 2.07 1.02
N TYR A 140 6.60 2.85 0.36
CA TYR A 140 6.78 4.29 0.24
C TYR A 140 5.49 4.99 -0.15
N HIS A 141 5.45 6.27 0.14
CA HIS A 141 4.46 7.21 -0.37
C HIS A 141 5.08 8.10 -1.46
N THR A 142 4.28 8.51 -2.43
CA THR A 142 4.65 9.53 -3.39
C THR A 142 3.43 10.28 -3.91
N ILE A 143 3.64 11.51 -4.33
CA ILE A 143 2.66 12.27 -5.09
C ILE A 143 2.93 11.99 -6.56
N ASN A 144 1.98 11.40 -7.26
CA ASN A 144 2.06 11.18 -8.69
C ASN A 144 0.67 11.15 -9.33
N ASN A 145 0.61 11.54 -10.58
CA ASN A 145 -0.60 11.55 -11.40
C ASN A 145 -0.52 10.52 -12.54
N ARG A 146 0.19 9.41 -12.34
CA ARG A 146 0.47 8.42 -13.38
C ARG A 146 -0.54 7.28 -13.40
N ILE A 147 -1.28 7.10 -12.31
CA ILE A 147 -2.30 6.07 -12.24
C ILE A 147 -3.62 6.71 -12.65
N THR A 148 -4.20 6.20 -13.71
CA THR A 148 -5.48 6.70 -14.24
C THR A 148 -6.49 5.58 -14.35
N ILE A 149 -7.75 5.89 -14.07
CA ILE A 149 -8.89 4.99 -14.23
C ILE A 149 -9.91 5.69 -15.10
N LYS A 150 -10.15 5.16 -16.28
CA LYS A 150 -11.22 5.63 -17.19
C LYS A 150 -12.53 4.97 -16.80
N THR A 151 -13.54 5.77 -16.62
CA THR A 151 -14.89 5.34 -16.27
C THR A 151 -15.90 5.92 -17.26
N ALA A 152 -17.14 5.47 -17.22
CA ALA A 152 -18.22 6.04 -18.03
C ALA A 152 -18.47 7.54 -17.74
N LYS A 153 -18.05 8.04 -16.57
CA LYS A 153 -18.23 9.43 -16.15
C LYS A 153 -17.01 10.32 -16.41
N GLY A 154 -15.90 9.76 -16.85
CA GLY A 154 -14.65 10.49 -17.11
C GLY A 154 -13.42 9.73 -16.63
N THR A 155 -12.27 10.40 -16.66
CA THR A 155 -11.00 9.86 -16.20
C THR A 155 -10.69 10.40 -14.81
N LEU A 156 -10.44 9.51 -13.90
CA LEU A 156 -9.90 9.80 -12.56
C LEU A 156 -8.39 9.60 -12.58
N THR A 157 -7.66 10.49 -11.94
CA THR A 157 -6.19 10.45 -11.90
C THR A 157 -5.73 10.40 -10.45
N SER A 158 -4.71 9.61 -10.15
CA SER A 158 -4.14 9.59 -8.80
C SER A 158 -3.42 10.90 -8.49
N ASN A 159 -3.55 11.36 -7.27
CA ASN A 159 -2.70 12.40 -6.72
C ASN A 159 -1.74 11.80 -5.69
N ARG A 160 -2.25 10.98 -4.78
CA ARG A 160 -1.51 10.37 -3.69
C ARG A 160 -1.52 8.86 -3.81
N TYR A 161 -0.34 8.28 -3.71
CA TYR A 161 -0.12 6.85 -3.87
C TYR A 161 0.82 6.35 -2.79
N ASN A 162 0.46 5.28 -2.16
CA ASN A 162 1.36 4.52 -1.32
C ASN A 162 1.37 3.05 -1.71
N GLN A 163 2.44 2.37 -1.38
CA GLN A 163 2.55 0.93 -1.52
C GLN A 163 3.21 0.32 -0.29
N ALA A 164 2.80 -0.90 0.01
CA ALA A 164 3.38 -1.65 1.11
C ALA A 164 3.28 -3.17 0.85
N PRO A 165 4.20 -3.98 1.39
CA PRO A 165 4.03 -5.42 1.37
C PRO A 165 2.86 -5.84 2.26
N ILE A 166 2.13 -6.87 1.84
CA ILE A 166 1.22 -7.59 2.75
C ILE A 166 2.12 -8.37 3.70
N GLN A 167 2.21 -7.92 4.93
CA GLN A 167 3.03 -8.61 5.92
C GLN A 167 2.34 -9.90 6.34
N ASN A 168 2.82 -11.01 5.79
CA ASN A 168 2.44 -12.36 6.21
C ASN A 168 3.52 -13.00 7.11
N ASP A 169 4.54 -12.22 7.49
CA ASP A 169 5.65 -12.72 8.29
C ASP A 169 5.16 -13.03 9.71
N PRO A 170 5.48 -14.21 10.26
CA PRO A 170 5.23 -14.52 11.66
C PRO A 170 5.86 -13.51 12.64
N VAL A 171 6.93 -12.83 12.25
CA VAL A 171 7.56 -11.74 13.03
C VAL A 171 6.63 -10.52 13.13
N SER A 172 5.70 -10.37 12.19
CA SER A 172 4.70 -9.30 12.17
C SER A 172 3.43 -9.67 12.94
N ILE A 173 3.34 -10.87 13.46
CA ILE A 173 2.20 -11.36 14.22
C ILE A 173 2.62 -11.46 15.68
N TYR A 174 2.10 -10.55 16.51
CA TYR A 174 2.29 -10.64 17.94
C TYR A 174 1.23 -11.56 18.52
N LYS A 175 1.67 -12.54 19.30
CA LYS A 175 0.78 -13.34 20.14
C LYS A 175 0.79 -12.72 21.54
N GLU A 176 -0.37 -12.33 22.03
CA GLU A 176 -0.50 -11.91 23.41
C GLU A 176 -0.22 -13.10 24.34
N ALA A 177 0.61 -12.90 25.35
CA ALA A 177 1.01 -13.96 26.27
C ALA A 177 -0.22 -14.60 26.93
N GLY A 178 -0.42 -15.89 26.69
CA GLY A 178 -1.55 -16.65 27.25
C GLY A 178 -2.85 -16.59 26.45
N SER A 179 -2.86 -15.96 25.27
CA SER A 179 -4.03 -15.93 24.37
C SER A 179 -3.72 -16.55 23.00
N ASP A 180 -4.77 -16.93 22.27
CA ASP A 180 -4.67 -17.31 20.85
C ASP A 180 -4.94 -16.12 19.92
N ILE A 181 -4.87 -14.89 20.43
CA ILE A 181 -5.07 -13.68 19.67
C ILE A 181 -3.76 -13.28 18.98
N TYR A 182 -3.83 -13.13 17.67
CA TYR A 182 -2.71 -12.72 16.82
C TYR A 182 -2.99 -11.34 16.25
N PHE A 183 -2.03 -10.43 16.40
CA PHE A 183 -2.10 -9.08 15.86
C PHE A 183 -1.22 -8.98 14.63
N VAL A 184 -1.78 -8.44 13.54
CA VAL A 184 -1.00 -8.09 12.36
C VAL A 184 -0.29 -6.77 12.63
N ASN A 185 1.02 -6.71 12.38
CA ASN A 185 1.76 -5.46 12.48
C ASN A 185 1.39 -4.52 11.33
N ASN A 186 0.62 -3.49 11.64
CA ASN A 186 0.18 -2.47 10.68
C ASN A 186 1.07 -1.23 10.65
N LYS A 187 2.22 -1.24 11.33
CA LYS A 187 3.07 -0.05 11.49
C LYS A 187 3.44 0.59 10.16
N THR A 188 3.90 -0.19 9.20
CA THR A 188 4.26 0.31 7.87
C THR A 188 3.06 0.94 7.15
N LEU A 189 1.89 0.28 7.20
CA LEU A 189 0.68 0.82 6.57
C LEU A 189 0.19 2.10 7.23
N ILE A 190 0.28 2.18 8.55
CA ILE A 190 -0.04 3.39 9.32
C ILE A 190 0.94 4.50 8.96
N HIS A 191 2.24 4.19 8.87
CA HIS A 191 3.28 5.15 8.48
C HIS A 191 3.01 5.74 7.08
N GLU A 192 2.87 4.88 6.07
CA GLU A 192 2.63 5.33 4.69
C GLU A 192 1.30 6.08 4.55
N MET A 193 0.27 5.69 5.32
CA MET A 193 -0.98 6.44 5.37
C MET A 193 -0.80 7.83 6.01
N GLY A 194 0.11 7.98 6.96
CA GLY A 194 0.47 9.26 7.53
C GLY A 194 0.95 10.26 6.47
N HIS A 195 1.74 9.80 5.52
CA HIS A 195 2.17 10.62 4.39
C HIS A 195 1.00 11.06 3.49
N ILE A 196 -0.02 10.24 3.32
CA ILE A 196 -1.26 10.64 2.62
C ILE A 196 -1.88 11.88 3.28
N PHE A 197 -1.83 11.96 4.61
CA PHE A 197 -2.31 13.13 5.37
C PHE A 197 -1.31 14.29 5.45
N GLY A 198 -0.16 14.18 4.77
CA GLY A 198 0.85 15.23 4.73
C GLY A 198 1.83 15.21 5.91
N LEU A 199 1.84 14.16 6.72
CA LEU A 199 2.84 14.01 7.77
C LEU A 199 4.21 13.68 7.17
N LEU A 200 5.25 14.29 7.72
CA LEU A 200 6.63 14.05 7.29
C LEU A 200 7.28 12.96 8.12
N ASP A 201 8.30 12.32 7.55
CA ASP A 201 9.19 11.46 8.32
C ASP A 201 9.84 12.21 9.48
N LEU A 202 9.83 11.58 10.64
CA LEU A 202 10.46 12.11 11.85
C LEU A 202 11.80 11.41 12.15
N TYR A 203 12.49 10.98 11.11
CA TYR A 203 13.84 10.43 11.15
C TYR A 203 14.69 11.02 10.02
N THR A 204 16.02 10.98 10.18
CA THR A 204 16.91 11.44 9.10
C THR A 204 17.07 10.37 8.04
N ALA A 205 17.25 10.78 6.78
CA ALA A 205 17.52 9.86 5.66
C ALA A 205 18.76 8.97 5.90
N SER A 206 19.71 9.44 6.73
CA SER A 206 20.88 8.64 7.13
C SER A 206 20.58 7.61 8.23
N GLY A 207 19.37 7.64 8.81
CA GLY A 207 18.98 6.78 9.94
C GLY A 207 19.78 7.02 11.23
N LYS A 208 20.54 8.14 11.30
CA LYS A 208 21.45 8.42 12.43
C LYS A 208 20.78 9.18 13.58
N SER A 209 19.61 9.72 13.38
CA SER A 209 18.85 10.36 14.45
C SER A 209 17.35 10.11 14.30
N GLU A 210 16.71 9.80 15.40
CA GLU A 210 15.27 9.62 15.52
C GLU A 210 14.79 10.52 16.67
N PRO A 211 14.43 11.79 16.37
CA PRO A 211 14.10 12.76 17.43
C PRO A 211 12.90 12.38 18.29
N VAL A 212 12.03 11.50 17.76
CA VAL A 212 10.82 11.04 18.46
C VAL A 212 10.84 9.54 18.80
N CYS A 213 11.92 8.85 18.50
CA CYS A 213 12.07 7.41 18.69
C CYS A 213 10.84 6.64 18.16
N PHE A 214 10.52 5.51 18.78
CA PHE A 214 9.37 4.66 18.42
C PHE A 214 8.00 5.19 18.89
N MET A 215 7.95 6.36 19.49
CA MET A 215 6.72 6.93 20.05
C MET A 215 5.78 7.51 18.98
N SER A 216 6.25 7.66 17.74
CA SER A 216 5.44 8.14 16.61
C SER A 216 5.32 7.08 15.52
N ALA A 217 4.16 7.03 14.86
CA ALA A 217 3.98 6.24 13.65
C ALA A 217 4.93 6.68 12.51
N MET A 218 5.34 7.96 12.52
CA MET A 218 6.28 8.53 11.53
C MET A 218 7.75 8.34 11.90
N ALA A 219 8.07 7.69 13.01
CA ALA A 219 9.42 7.25 13.32
C ALA A 219 9.82 6.07 12.43
N LYS A 220 11.14 5.91 12.23
CA LYS A 220 11.67 4.77 11.47
C LYS A 220 11.13 3.47 12.03
N ALA A 221 10.63 2.59 11.16
CA ALA A 221 10.29 1.25 11.56
C ALA A 221 11.56 0.54 12.07
N LEU A 222 11.52 0.04 13.28
CA LEU A 222 12.59 -0.85 13.77
C LEU A 222 12.56 -2.09 12.87
N SER A 223 13.64 -2.29 12.14
CA SER A 223 13.92 -3.48 11.33
C SER A 223 14.15 -4.69 12.22
#